data_8ba55bf05b54c999254fd229019963e7
#
_entry.id   8ba55bf05b54c999254fd229019963e7
#
_cell.length_a   1.000
_cell.length_b   1.000
_cell.length_c   1.000
_cell.angle_alpha   90.00
_cell.angle_beta   90.00
_cell.angle_gamma   90.00
#
_symmetry.space_group_name_H-M   'P 1'
#
loop_
_entity.id
_entity.type
_entity.pdbx_description
1 polymer ?
#
loop_
_entity_poly.entity_id
_entity_poly.type
_entity_poly.pdbx_seq_one_letter_code
_entity_poly.pdbx_strand_id
1 'polypeptide(L)'
;MFVTALLLFVFLCEREYVEILKHKGFQPSLRIIASISFLLTAATVMSRFQWFLPITVAGIILSFVSVLFNRRQPYIANVSTTVFGFLLCWMPSFVFSLRNAGLPCDANIFGLWQNNVGAGYIIVMFFSILATDIGAYVFGTKFGKTKLNPEVSPKKTVEGAVAGGLCAVVAAIIFGLTIKMTLIQSICAGLLITLFAQIGDLSESLIKRDAGVKDSGDTLPGHGGFLDRADSYLLTAPVAYYFFEYFINTPFVIEIQKVLTSVGLT
;
A
#
# COMPACT_ATOMS: atom_id res chain seq x y z
N MET A 1 0.83 -12.24 -17.44
CA MET A 1 -0.24 -11.23 -17.54
C MET A 1 -0.34 -10.36 -16.27
N PHE A 2 -0.53 -10.91 -15.04
CA PHE A 2 -0.60 -10.09 -13.81
C PHE A 2 0.69 -9.27 -13.54
N VAL A 3 1.86 -9.89 -13.64
CA VAL A 3 3.16 -9.20 -13.43
C VAL A 3 3.38 -8.07 -14.43
N THR A 4 3.03 -8.27 -15.70
CA THR A 4 3.17 -7.22 -16.73
C THR A 4 2.25 -6.03 -16.46
N ALA A 5 1.01 -6.28 -16.01
CA ALA A 5 0.09 -5.23 -15.60
C ALA A 5 0.59 -4.47 -14.36
N LEU A 6 1.15 -5.19 -13.38
CA LEU A 6 1.75 -4.60 -12.18
C LEU A 6 2.94 -3.71 -12.53
N LEU A 7 3.85 -4.18 -13.39
CA LEU A 7 5.01 -3.38 -13.82
C LEU A 7 4.59 -2.12 -14.57
N LEU A 8 3.57 -2.23 -15.44
CA LEU A 8 3.02 -1.07 -16.14
C LEU A 8 2.39 -0.08 -15.14
N PHE A 9 1.63 -0.58 -14.18
CA PHE A 9 1.01 0.24 -13.14
C PHE A 9 2.07 1.00 -12.31
N VAL A 10 3.10 0.29 -11.83
CA VAL A 10 4.23 0.89 -11.10
C VAL A 10 4.90 1.99 -11.95
N PHE A 11 5.20 1.70 -13.21
CA PHE A 11 5.83 2.68 -14.11
C PHE A 11 4.97 3.93 -14.35
N LEU A 12 3.66 3.77 -14.45
CA LEU A 12 2.74 4.92 -14.60
C LEU A 12 2.71 5.78 -13.32
N CYS A 13 2.69 5.16 -12.15
CA CYS A 13 2.82 5.88 -10.87
C CYS A 13 4.15 6.64 -10.76
N GLU A 14 5.25 6.05 -11.24
CA GLU A 14 6.57 6.71 -11.27
C GLU A 14 6.61 7.94 -12.15
N ARG A 15 6.01 7.84 -13.32
CA ARG A 15 5.91 8.99 -14.24
C ARG A 15 5.14 10.14 -13.61
N GLU A 16 3.98 9.84 -13.03
CA GLU A 16 3.16 10.85 -12.36
C GLU A 16 3.87 11.45 -11.14
N TYR A 17 4.51 10.63 -10.32
CA TYR A 17 5.32 11.09 -9.20
C TYR A 17 6.41 12.09 -9.65
N VAL A 18 7.17 11.75 -10.69
CA VAL A 18 8.21 12.64 -11.23
C VAL A 18 7.61 13.93 -11.78
N GLU A 19 6.45 13.85 -12.43
CA GLU A 19 5.78 15.03 -13.00
C GLU A 19 5.31 15.99 -11.89
N ILE A 20 4.68 15.48 -10.83
CA ILE A 20 4.30 16.25 -9.65
C ILE A 20 5.51 17.05 -9.11
N LEU A 21 6.65 16.38 -8.95
CA LEU A 21 7.84 17.01 -8.36
C LEU A 21 8.50 18.04 -9.27
N LYS A 22 8.33 17.93 -10.58
CA LYS A 22 8.78 18.97 -11.52
C LYS A 22 8.02 20.29 -11.32
N HIS A 23 6.75 20.26 -10.96
CA HIS A 23 6.00 21.48 -10.65
C HIS A 23 6.63 22.25 -9.48
N LYS A 24 7.28 21.56 -8.55
CA LYS A 24 8.04 22.18 -7.45
C LYS A 24 9.46 22.61 -7.85
N GLY A 25 9.87 22.34 -9.07
CA GLY A 25 11.22 22.62 -9.57
C GLY A 25 12.26 21.53 -9.23
N PHE A 26 11.84 20.39 -8.67
CA PHE A 26 12.70 19.24 -8.46
C PHE A 26 12.85 18.44 -9.76
N GLN A 27 13.99 17.76 -9.89
CA GLN A 27 14.30 16.96 -11.09
C GLN A 27 14.78 15.56 -10.70
N PRO A 28 13.90 14.73 -10.08
CA PRO A 28 14.25 13.35 -9.78
C PRO A 28 14.52 12.57 -11.07
N SER A 29 15.43 11.61 -11.00
CA SER A 29 15.79 10.80 -12.14
C SER A 29 14.80 9.68 -12.39
N LEU A 30 13.86 9.85 -13.34
CA LEU A 30 12.92 8.79 -13.72
C LEU A 30 13.63 7.49 -14.13
N ARG A 31 14.81 7.58 -14.80
CA ARG A 31 15.55 6.39 -15.21
C ARG A 31 16.00 5.55 -14.02
N ILE A 32 16.51 6.19 -12.96
CA ILE A 32 16.96 5.50 -11.76
C ILE A 32 15.73 4.96 -11.02
N ILE A 33 14.68 5.76 -10.85
CA ILE A 33 13.44 5.35 -10.22
C ILE A 33 12.93 4.07 -10.90
N ALA A 34 12.70 4.10 -12.21
CA ALA A 34 12.16 2.98 -12.97
C ALA A 34 13.08 1.74 -12.97
N SER A 35 14.39 1.92 -13.05
CA SER A 35 15.31 0.78 -13.02
C SER A 35 15.36 0.10 -11.65
N ILE A 36 15.42 0.88 -10.58
CA ILE A 36 15.53 0.34 -9.22
C ILE A 36 14.20 -0.27 -8.76
N SER A 37 13.07 0.40 -8.99
CA SER A 37 11.77 -0.18 -8.64
C SER A 37 11.43 -1.41 -9.49
N PHE A 38 11.85 -1.46 -10.76
CA PHE A 38 11.76 -2.69 -11.56
C PHE A 38 12.54 -3.85 -10.92
N LEU A 39 13.80 -3.62 -10.51
CA LEU A 39 14.60 -4.64 -9.84
C LEU A 39 14.01 -5.06 -8.49
N LEU A 40 13.51 -4.11 -7.70
CA LEU A 40 12.82 -4.38 -6.44
C LEU A 40 11.52 -5.16 -6.67
N THR A 41 10.73 -4.79 -7.68
CA THR A 41 9.51 -5.51 -8.05
C THR A 41 9.85 -6.94 -8.54
N ALA A 42 10.89 -7.10 -9.35
CA ALA A 42 11.34 -8.42 -9.78
C ALA A 42 11.78 -9.28 -8.60
N ALA A 43 12.55 -8.72 -7.65
CA ALA A 43 12.94 -9.41 -6.43
C ALA A 43 11.72 -9.78 -5.57
N THR A 44 10.71 -8.92 -5.49
CA THR A 44 9.43 -9.17 -4.80
C THR A 44 8.69 -10.35 -5.46
N VAL A 45 8.52 -10.31 -6.78
CA VAL A 45 7.84 -11.36 -7.55
C VAL A 45 8.55 -12.71 -7.44
N MET A 46 9.88 -12.69 -7.39
CA MET A 46 10.70 -13.91 -7.24
C MET A 46 10.87 -14.36 -5.79
N SER A 47 10.25 -13.67 -4.83
CA SER A 47 10.40 -13.91 -3.38
C SER A 47 11.86 -13.89 -2.91
N ARG A 48 12.67 -13.06 -3.53
CA ARG A 48 14.11 -12.91 -3.24
C ARG A 48 14.40 -11.68 -2.37
N PHE A 49 13.80 -11.64 -1.19
CA PHE A 49 13.87 -10.51 -0.25
C PHE A 49 15.29 -10.15 0.20
N GLN A 50 16.23 -11.08 0.14
CA GLN A 50 17.64 -10.84 0.43
C GLN A 50 18.27 -9.79 -0.50
N TRP A 51 17.71 -9.57 -1.69
CA TRP A 51 18.20 -8.58 -2.65
C TRP A 51 17.66 -7.17 -2.41
N PHE A 52 16.68 -6.99 -1.55
CA PHE A 52 16.11 -5.65 -1.29
C PHE A 52 17.15 -4.66 -0.79
N LEU A 53 17.93 -5.03 0.22
CA LEU A 53 18.96 -4.16 0.77
C LEU A 53 20.05 -3.82 -0.26
N PRO A 54 20.68 -4.78 -0.97
CA PRO A 54 21.65 -4.48 -2.01
C PRO A 54 21.12 -3.59 -3.13
N ILE A 55 19.91 -3.84 -3.64
CA ILE A 55 19.28 -3.05 -4.69
C ILE A 55 19.00 -1.63 -4.20
N THR A 56 18.46 -1.47 -2.99
CA THR A 56 18.19 -0.16 -2.38
C THR A 56 19.47 0.65 -2.20
N VAL A 57 20.53 0.02 -1.67
CA VAL A 57 21.85 0.67 -1.51
C VAL A 57 22.42 1.09 -2.87
N ALA A 58 22.34 0.24 -3.88
CA ALA A 58 22.76 0.58 -5.25
C ALA A 58 21.95 1.77 -5.79
N GLY A 59 20.63 1.81 -5.56
CA GLY A 59 19.76 2.92 -5.96
C GLY A 59 20.13 4.24 -5.29
N ILE A 60 20.48 4.22 -4.00
CA ILE A 60 20.96 5.40 -3.27
C ILE A 60 22.27 5.89 -3.87
N ILE A 61 23.24 5.01 -4.07
CA ILE A 61 24.55 5.36 -4.67
C ILE A 61 24.35 5.94 -6.06
N LEU A 62 23.56 5.31 -6.93
CA LEU A 62 23.28 5.79 -8.27
C LEU A 62 22.58 7.16 -8.27
N SER A 63 21.72 7.43 -7.28
CA SER A 63 21.07 8.73 -7.13
C SER A 63 22.09 9.84 -6.84
N PHE A 64 23.04 9.60 -5.93
CA PHE A 64 24.14 10.52 -5.68
C PHE A 64 25.04 10.72 -6.88
N VAL A 65 25.45 9.63 -7.52
CA VAL A 65 26.30 9.68 -8.73
C VAL A 65 25.61 10.45 -9.86
N SER A 66 24.30 10.22 -10.08
CA SER A 66 23.54 10.94 -11.09
C SER A 66 23.55 12.46 -10.87
N VAL A 67 23.34 12.90 -9.61
CA VAL A 67 23.33 14.33 -9.29
C VAL A 67 24.74 14.94 -9.39
N LEU A 68 25.78 14.19 -9.01
CA LEU A 68 27.17 14.62 -9.11
C LEU A 68 27.56 14.93 -10.57
N PHE A 69 27.14 14.10 -11.52
CA PHE A 69 27.47 14.30 -12.94
C PHE A 69 26.53 15.28 -13.64
N ASN A 70 25.23 15.25 -13.33
CA ASN A 70 24.25 16.11 -14.01
C ASN A 70 24.20 17.55 -13.45
N ARG A 71 24.73 17.78 -12.25
CA ARG A 71 24.84 19.10 -11.57
C ARG A 71 23.53 19.90 -11.54
N ARG A 72 22.38 19.24 -11.47
CA ARG A 72 21.06 19.88 -11.43
C ARG A 72 20.67 20.22 -10.00
N GLN A 73 20.51 21.51 -9.72
CA GLN A 73 20.04 21.97 -8.41
C GLN A 73 18.50 21.82 -8.29
N PRO A 74 17.94 21.66 -7.08
CA PRO A 74 18.63 21.48 -5.79
C PRO A 74 19.15 20.04 -5.60
N TYR A 75 20.43 19.89 -5.29
CA TYR A 75 21.11 18.58 -5.31
C TYR A 75 20.51 17.58 -4.30
N ILE A 76 20.40 17.95 -3.04
CA ILE A 76 19.89 17.05 -1.97
C ILE A 76 18.44 16.69 -2.23
N ALA A 77 17.59 17.64 -2.64
CA ALA A 77 16.21 17.36 -2.94
C ALA A 77 16.05 16.38 -4.13
N ASN A 78 16.88 16.52 -5.17
CA ASN A 78 16.84 15.61 -6.32
C ASN A 78 17.29 14.19 -5.96
N VAL A 79 18.29 14.04 -5.07
CA VAL A 79 18.68 12.73 -4.53
C VAL A 79 17.55 12.14 -3.70
N SER A 80 17.06 12.90 -2.71
CA SER A 80 16.03 12.44 -1.78
C SER A 80 14.74 12.06 -2.50
N THR A 81 14.29 12.87 -3.46
CA THR A 81 13.08 12.59 -4.25
C THR A 81 13.27 11.39 -5.20
N THR A 82 14.48 11.16 -5.72
CA THR A 82 14.77 9.97 -6.51
C THR A 82 14.70 8.71 -5.64
N VAL A 83 15.34 8.73 -4.46
CA VAL A 83 15.33 7.61 -3.52
C VAL A 83 13.91 7.33 -3.02
N PHE A 84 13.20 8.36 -2.60
CA PHE A 84 11.83 8.22 -2.14
C PHE A 84 10.91 7.70 -3.25
N GLY A 85 11.12 8.14 -4.50
CA GLY A 85 10.33 7.72 -5.65
C GLY A 85 10.40 6.23 -5.91
N PHE A 86 11.59 5.63 -5.98
CA PHE A 86 11.67 4.19 -6.24
C PHE A 86 11.18 3.36 -5.04
N LEU A 87 11.35 3.83 -3.81
CA LEU A 87 10.81 3.14 -2.64
C LEU A 87 9.28 3.20 -2.60
N LEU A 88 8.70 4.37 -2.82
CA LEU A 88 7.25 4.56 -2.75
C LEU A 88 6.54 3.79 -3.87
N CYS A 89 6.97 3.98 -5.11
CA CYS A 89 6.29 3.40 -6.27
C CYS A 89 6.45 1.87 -6.37
N TRP A 90 7.49 1.30 -5.74
CA TRP A 90 7.66 -0.15 -5.66
C TRP A 90 6.68 -0.81 -4.67
N MET A 91 6.28 -0.13 -3.59
CA MET A 91 5.49 -0.71 -2.50
C MET A 91 4.20 -1.45 -2.95
N PRO A 92 3.42 -0.97 -3.94
CA PRO A 92 2.26 -1.71 -4.43
C PRO A 92 2.57 -3.11 -4.96
N SER A 93 3.82 -3.40 -5.32
CA SER A 93 4.22 -4.73 -5.80
C SER A 93 4.05 -5.83 -4.75
N PHE A 94 3.96 -5.48 -3.47
CA PHE A 94 3.65 -6.41 -2.39
C PHE A 94 2.27 -7.06 -2.51
N VAL A 95 1.35 -6.50 -3.30
CA VAL A 95 0.09 -7.16 -3.66
C VAL A 95 0.35 -8.50 -4.35
N PHE A 96 1.42 -8.61 -5.15
CA PHE A 96 1.82 -9.88 -5.75
C PHE A 96 2.31 -10.88 -4.71
N SER A 97 3.16 -10.44 -3.78
CA SER A 97 3.63 -11.29 -2.68
C SER A 97 2.48 -11.71 -1.78
N LEU A 98 1.55 -10.80 -1.49
CA LEU A 98 0.34 -11.08 -0.72
C LEU A 98 -0.53 -12.15 -1.39
N ARG A 99 -0.67 -12.12 -2.73
CA ARG A 99 -1.38 -13.14 -3.49
C ARG A 99 -0.79 -14.54 -3.32
N ASN A 100 0.53 -14.62 -3.18
CA ASN A 100 1.26 -15.88 -3.06
C ASN A 100 1.56 -16.25 -1.59
N ALA A 101 1.11 -15.42 -0.65
CA ALA A 101 1.27 -15.67 0.79
C ALA A 101 0.30 -16.76 1.27
N GLY A 102 0.68 -17.41 2.36
CA GLY A 102 -0.15 -18.37 3.04
C GLY A 102 0.05 -19.81 2.62
N LEU A 103 -0.26 -20.72 3.54
CA LEU A 103 -0.25 -22.16 3.32
C LEU A 103 -1.49 -22.57 2.50
N PRO A 104 -1.41 -23.64 1.70
CA PRO A 104 -2.60 -24.25 1.10
C PRO A 104 -3.63 -24.56 2.20
N CYS A 105 -4.80 -23.99 2.10
CA CYS A 105 -5.86 -24.19 3.09
C CYS A 105 -7.06 -24.86 2.45
N ASP A 106 -7.57 -25.93 3.08
CA ASP A 106 -8.83 -26.59 2.71
C ASP A 106 -10.07 -25.75 3.09
N ALA A 107 -9.86 -24.48 3.39
CA ALA A 107 -10.88 -23.55 3.82
C ALA A 107 -11.77 -23.12 2.67
N ASN A 108 -12.88 -23.82 2.52
CA ASN A 108 -13.82 -23.62 1.44
C ASN A 108 -15.21 -23.34 1.98
N ILE A 109 -15.45 -22.13 2.53
CA ILE A 109 -16.79 -21.79 3.02
C ILE A 109 -17.78 -21.62 1.86
N PHE A 110 -17.30 -21.26 0.66
CA PHE A 110 -18.18 -21.08 -0.53
C PHE A 110 -17.54 -21.57 -1.84
N GLY A 111 -16.51 -22.42 -1.80
CA GLY A 111 -15.80 -22.82 -3.02
C GLY A 111 -14.96 -21.71 -3.68
N LEU A 112 -14.88 -20.54 -3.06
CA LEU A 112 -14.29 -19.32 -3.65
C LEU A 112 -12.76 -19.31 -3.59
N TRP A 113 -12.14 -20.04 -2.66
CA TRP A 113 -10.72 -19.89 -2.34
C TRP A 113 -9.90 -21.17 -2.49
N GLN A 114 -10.36 -22.12 -3.32
CA GLN A 114 -9.65 -23.40 -3.48
C GLN A 114 -8.15 -23.17 -3.71
N ASN A 115 -7.35 -23.59 -2.75
CA ASN A 115 -5.88 -23.57 -2.76
C ASN A 115 -5.20 -22.18 -2.88
N ASN A 116 -5.92 -21.07 -2.61
CA ASN A 116 -5.33 -19.74 -2.76
C ASN A 116 -5.75 -18.76 -1.65
N VAL A 117 -5.24 -18.98 -0.43
CA VAL A 117 -5.48 -18.10 0.73
C VAL A 117 -5.00 -16.67 0.47
N GLY A 118 -3.90 -16.52 -0.27
CA GLY A 118 -3.36 -15.19 -0.61
C GLY A 118 -4.33 -14.33 -1.42
N ALA A 119 -5.18 -14.91 -2.27
CA ALA A 119 -6.26 -14.17 -2.92
C ALA A 119 -7.29 -13.66 -1.89
N GLY A 120 -7.57 -14.45 -0.86
CA GLY A 120 -8.41 -14.04 0.26
C GLY A 120 -7.82 -12.86 1.03
N TYR A 121 -6.51 -12.86 1.29
CA TYR A 121 -5.82 -11.73 1.93
C TYR A 121 -5.92 -10.44 1.11
N ILE A 122 -5.79 -10.53 -0.22
CA ILE A 122 -6.02 -9.37 -1.10
C ILE A 122 -7.44 -8.85 -0.96
N ILE A 123 -8.44 -9.72 -0.88
CA ILE A 123 -9.84 -9.32 -0.74
C ILE A 123 -10.09 -8.68 0.62
N VAL A 124 -9.55 -9.24 1.71
CA VAL A 124 -9.62 -8.60 3.03
C VAL A 124 -9.02 -7.18 2.96
N MET A 125 -7.83 -7.04 2.37
CA MET A 125 -7.18 -5.74 2.23
C MET A 125 -8.02 -4.78 1.37
N PHE A 126 -8.44 -5.20 0.18
CA PHE A 126 -9.19 -4.38 -0.78
C PHE A 126 -10.51 -3.87 -0.18
N PHE A 127 -11.33 -4.77 0.38
CA PHE A 127 -12.62 -4.37 0.94
C PHE A 127 -12.48 -3.58 2.23
N SER A 128 -11.42 -3.79 3.01
CA SER A 128 -11.14 -2.95 4.18
C SER A 128 -10.76 -1.53 3.78
N ILE A 129 -9.93 -1.34 2.75
CA ILE A 129 -9.60 -0.02 2.19
C ILE A 129 -10.88 0.65 1.67
N LEU A 130 -11.65 -0.05 0.83
CA LEU A 130 -12.90 0.48 0.27
C LEU A 130 -13.89 0.88 1.37
N ALA A 131 -14.04 0.05 2.42
CA ALA A 131 -14.90 0.34 3.56
C ALA A 131 -14.39 1.53 4.38
N THR A 132 -13.06 1.71 4.50
CA THR A 132 -12.45 2.89 5.11
C THR A 132 -12.89 4.15 4.37
N ASP A 133 -12.73 4.18 3.05
CA ASP A 133 -13.02 5.37 2.24
C ASP A 133 -14.50 5.72 2.22
N ILE A 134 -15.37 4.72 2.00
CA ILE A 134 -16.84 4.91 2.03
C ILE A 134 -17.30 5.35 3.42
N GLY A 135 -16.84 4.67 4.47
CA GLY A 135 -17.20 4.99 5.85
C GLY A 135 -16.72 6.39 6.23
N ALA A 136 -15.47 6.72 5.92
CA ALA A 136 -14.92 8.05 6.19
C ALA A 136 -15.67 9.15 5.45
N TYR A 137 -16.07 8.92 4.21
CA TYR A 137 -16.86 9.87 3.43
C TYR A 137 -18.27 10.04 4.00
N VAL A 138 -19.02 8.95 4.18
CA VAL A 138 -20.43 9.00 4.62
C VAL A 138 -20.56 9.59 6.01
N PHE A 139 -19.78 9.11 6.97
CA PHE A 139 -19.85 9.58 8.35
C PHE A 139 -19.16 10.92 8.54
N GLY A 140 -18.08 11.18 7.82
CA GLY A 140 -17.37 12.45 7.85
C GLY A 140 -18.21 13.61 7.31
N THR A 141 -19.05 13.38 6.29
CA THR A 141 -19.96 14.40 5.76
C THR A 141 -21.15 14.65 6.68
N LYS A 142 -21.65 13.63 7.38
CA LYS A 142 -22.84 13.76 8.24
C LYS A 142 -22.50 14.22 9.66
N PHE A 143 -21.42 13.73 10.23
CA PHE A 143 -21.07 13.90 11.63
C PHE A 143 -19.73 14.60 11.88
N GLY A 144 -18.96 14.87 10.82
CA GLY A 144 -17.63 15.46 10.92
C GLY A 144 -17.67 16.90 11.44
N LYS A 145 -16.96 17.15 12.53
CA LYS A 145 -16.80 18.46 13.16
C LYS A 145 -15.34 18.89 13.19
N THR A 146 -14.46 17.96 13.50
CA THR A 146 -13.03 18.20 13.68
C THR A 146 -12.28 17.86 12.39
N LYS A 147 -11.56 18.82 11.82
CA LYS A 147 -10.73 18.55 10.63
C LYS A 147 -9.54 17.68 10.98
N LEU A 148 -9.24 16.66 10.15
CA LEU A 148 -8.13 15.76 10.34
C LEU A 148 -6.78 16.45 10.04
N ASN A 149 -6.68 17.06 8.86
CA ASN A 149 -5.54 17.88 8.45
C ASN A 149 -6.02 18.96 7.46
N PRO A 150 -6.28 20.19 7.93
CA PRO A 150 -6.83 21.27 7.10
C PRO A 150 -5.95 21.65 5.92
N GLU A 151 -4.62 21.61 6.08
CA GLU A 151 -3.67 22.05 5.06
C GLU A 151 -3.54 21.04 3.92
N VAL A 152 -3.56 19.75 4.24
CA VAL A 152 -3.35 18.66 3.28
C VAL A 152 -4.67 18.23 2.64
N SER A 153 -5.69 17.96 3.47
CA SER A 153 -7.00 17.47 3.04
C SER A 153 -8.14 18.14 3.83
N PRO A 154 -8.61 19.32 3.39
CA PRO A 154 -9.59 20.13 4.14
C PRO A 154 -10.97 19.48 4.28
N LYS A 155 -11.26 18.43 3.52
CA LYS A 155 -12.53 17.70 3.57
C LYS A 155 -12.55 16.55 4.56
N LYS A 156 -11.38 15.98 4.93
CA LYS A 156 -11.28 14.86 5.87
C LYS A 156 -11.50 15.31 7.31
N THR A 157 -12.21 14.49 8.08
CA THR A 157 -12.54 14.75 9.49
C THR A 157 -12.09 13.58 10.38
N VAL A 158 -11.81 13.86 11.64
CA VAL A 158 -11.41 12.86 12.64
C VAL A 158 -12.54 11.86 12.85
N GLU A 159 -13.78 12.32 12.96
CA GLU A 159 -14.95 11.48 13.14
C GLU A 159 -15.15 10.54 11.93
N GLY A 160 -14.91 11.07 10.72
CA GLY A 160 -14.93 10.27 9.50
C GLY A 160 -13.82 9.21 9.50
N ALA A 161 -12.62 9.58 9.90
CA ALA A 161 -11.47 8.66 9.96
C ALA A 161 -11.73 7.48 10.93
N VAL A 162 -12.27 7.78 12.11
CA VAL A 162 -12.63 6.74 13.11
C VAL A 162 -13.77 5.86 12.60
N ALA A 163 -14.81 6.45 12.04
CA ALA A 163 -15.94 5.69 11.48
C ALA A 163 -15.51 4.82 10.29
N GLY A 164 -14.64 5.32 9.41
CA GLY A 164 -14.04 4.54 8.33
C GLY A 164 -13.25 3.36 8.87
N GLY A 165 -12.49 3.55 9.96
CA GLY A 165 -11.76 2.48 10.64
C GLY A 165 -12.70 1.39 11.19
N LEU A 166 -13.82 1.77 11.79
CA LEU A 166 -14.81 0.80 12.24
C LEU A 166 -15.44 0.02 11.08
N CYS A 167 -15.76 0.69 9.99
CA CYS A 167 -16.26 0.03 8.77
C CYS A 167 -15.22 -0.95 8.19
N ALA A 168 -13.94 -0.59 8.19
CA ALA A 168 -12.86 -1.46 7.74
C ALA A 168 -12.73 -2.72 8.61
N VAL A 169 -12.82 -2.58 9.94
CA VAL A 169 -12.81 -3.73 10.85
C VAL A 169 -13.97 -4.67 10.57
N VAL A 170 -15.18 -4.13 10.34
CA VAL A 170 -16.34 -4.96 9.99
C VAL A 170 -16.10 -5.70 8.67
N ALA A 171 -15.57 -5.01 7.65
CA ALA A 171 -15.22 -5.64 6.37
C ALA A 171 -14.16 -6.73 6.54
N ALA A 172 -13.10 -6.45 7.32
CA ALA A 172 -12.05 -7.42 7.62
C ALA A 172 -12.59 -8.66 8.35
N ILE A 173 -13.54 -8.51 9.25
CA ILE A 173 -14.21 -9.64 9.93
C ILE A 173 -15.02 -10.45 8.90
N ILE A 174 -15.88 -9.80 8.12
CA ILE A 174 -16.72 -10.49 7.14
C ILE A 174 -15.87 -11.32 6.16
N PHE A 175 -14.86 -10.72 5.55
CA PHE A 175 -14.02 -11.40 4.57
C PHE A 175 -12.96 -12.29 5.21
N GLY A 176 -12.43 -11.94 6.38
CA GLY A 176 -11.46 -12.74 7.12
C GLY A 176 -12.03 -14.08 7.57
N LEU A 177 -13.27 -14.12 8.04
CA LEU A 177 -13.95 -15.37 8.41
C LEU A 177 -14.10 -16.31 7.21
N THR A 178 -14.22 -15.82 5.98
CA THR A 178 -14.30 -16.68 4.78
C THR A 178 -13.02 -17.46 4.51
N ILE A 179 -11.89 -16.98 5.01
CA ILE A 179 -10.56 -17.60 4.91
C ILE A 179 -10.07 -18.18 6.25
N LYS A 180 -11.00 -18.43 7.17
CA LYS A 180 -10.74 -19.00 8.51
C LYS A 180 -9.79 -18.19 9.40
N MET A 181 -9.75 -16.88 9.24
CA MET A 181 -9.11 -16.02 10.22
C MET A 181 -9.94 -16.01 11.50
N THR A 182 -9.26 -15.97 12.64
CA THR A 182 -9.95 -15.73 13.92
C THR A 182 -10.48 -14.31 14.00
N LEU A 183 -11.45 -14.08 14.87
CA LEU A 183 -12.02 -12.74 15.09
C LEU A 183 -10.93 -11.71 15.45
N ILE A 184 -10.00 -12.11 16.32
CA ILE A 184 -8.89 -11.22 16.76
C ILE A 184 -7.99 -10.88 15.57
N GLN A 185 -7.61 -11.86 14.76
CA GLN A 185 -6.79 -11.63 13.56
C GLN A 185 -7.49 -10.69 12.57
N SER A 186 -8.79 -10.87 12.36
CA SER A 186 -9.59 -10.01 11.48
C SER A 186 -9.69 -8.58 12.01
N ILE A 187 -9.88 -8.38 13.32
CA ILE A 187 -9.89 -7.06 13.94
C ILE A 187 -8.53 -6.39 13.78
N CYS A 188 -7.44 -7.09 14.11
CA CYS A 188 -6.09 -6.55 13.97
C CYS A 188 -5.76 -6.20 12.50
N ALA A 189 -6.16 -7.05 11.54
CA ALA A 189 -6.00 -6.77 10.12
C ALA A 189 -6.75 -5.50 9.70
N GLY A 190 -8.03 -5.38 10.08
CA GLY A 190 -8.85 -4.22 9.77
C GLY A 190 -8.30 -2.91 10.33
N LEU A 191 -7.86 -2.92 11.59
CA LEU A 191 -7.24 -1.75 12.24
C LEU A 191 -5.94 -1.35 11.57
N LEU A 192 -5.10 -2.32 11.24
CA LEU A 192 -3.81 -2.09 10.61
C LEU A 192 -3.98 -1.58 9.18
N ILE A 193 -4.84 -2.20 8.39
CA ILE A 193 -5.14 -1.81 7.02
C ILE A 193 -5.69 -0.38 6.98
N THR A 194 -6.70 -0.05 7.80
CA THR A 194 -7.30 1.30 7.79
C THR A 194 -6.30 2.37 8.21
N LEU A 195 -5.44 2.09 9.19
CA LEU A 195 -4.42 3.03 9.64
C LEU A 195 -3.46 3.39 8.50
N PHE A 196 -2.91 2.37 7.84
CA PHE A 196 -1.92 2.60 6.77
C PHE A 196 -2.56 3.09 5.47
N ALA A 197 -3.81 2.74 5.16
CA ALA A 197 -4.56 3.30 4.05
C ALA A 197 -4.77 4.81 4.22
N GLN A 198 -5.19 5.25 5.41
CA GLN A 198 -5.38 6.67 5.69
C GLN A 198 -4.05 7.45 5.71
N ILE A 199 -2.98 6.86 6.24
CA ILE A 199 -1.64 7.49 6.20
C ILE A 199 -1.14 7.59 4.75
N GLY A 200 -1.34 6.56 3.94
CA GLY A 200 -0.94 6.53 2.52
C GLY A 200 -1.60 7.64 1.73
N ASP A 201 -2.93 7.74 1.80
CA ASP A 201 -3.71 8.76 1.13
C ASP A 201 -3.33 10.20 1.62
N LEU A 202 -3.12 10.38 2.93
CA LEU A 202 -2.65 11.68 3.44
C LEU A 202 -1.22 12.01 2.99
N SER A 203 -0.35 11.01 2.91
CA SER A 203 1.05 11.20 2.46
C SER A 203 1.11 11.59 0.98
N GLU A 204 0.31 10.94 0.15
CA GLU A 204 0.21 11.28 -1.27
C GLU A 204 -0.40 12.67 -1.45
N SER A 205 -1.48 12.96 -0.72
CA SER A 205 -2.09 14.30 -0.69
C SER A 205 -1.10 15.37 -0.26
N LEU A 206 -0.24 15.10 0.74
CA LEU A 206 0.81 16.02 1.19
C LEU A 206 1.80 16.34 0.06
N ILE A 207 2.27 15.33 -0.67
CA ILE A 207 3.19 15.51 -1.81
C ILE A 207 2.55 16.40 -2.88
N LYS A 208 1.27 16.17 -3.21
CA LYS A 208 0.54 16.98 -4.20
C LYS A 208 0.40 18.43 -3.75
N ARG A 209 0.00 18.67 -2.48
CA ARG A 209 -0.14 20.05 -1.98
C ARG A 209 1.19 20.78 -1.91
N ASP A 210 2.24 20.09 -1.49
CA ASP A 210 3.60 20.66 -1.46
C ASP A 210 4.10 21.05 -2.86
N ALA A 211 3.71 20.30 -3.89
CA ALA A 211 3.99 20.61 -5.29
C ALA A 211 3.02 21.63 -5.92
N GLY A 212 2.00 22.11 -5.19
CA GLY A 212 1.02 23.07 -5.69
C GLY A 212 -0.01 22.47 -6.66
N VAL A 213 -0.12 21.14 -6.72
CA VAL A 213 -1.10 20.45 -7.58
C VAL A 213 -2.19 19.77 -6.74
N LYS A 214 -3.29 19.40 -7.39
CA LYS A 214 -4.40 18.71 -6.74
C LYS A 214 -4.44 17.23 -7.09
N ASP A 215 -4.27 16.90 -8.34
CA ASP A 215 -4.36 15.55 -8.88
C ASP A 215 -2.97 15.13 -9.38
N SER A 216 -2.64 13.86 -9.36
CA SER A 216 -1.31 13.36 -9.74
C SER A 216 -1.07 13.42 -11.25
N GLY A 217 -2.13 13.43 -12.05
CA GLY A 217 -2.10 13.51 -13.51
C GLY A 217 -3.50 13.38 -14.10
N ASP A 218 -3.57 13.44 -15.43
CA ASP A 218 -4.80 13.29 -16.23
C ASP A 218 -4.78 11.98 -17.03
N THR A 219 -4.01 10.99 -16.59
CA THR A 219 -3.81 9.73 -17.33
C THR A 219 -5.10 8.91 -17.45
N LEU A 220 -6.00 9.05 -16.45
CA LEU A 220 -7.33 8.43 -16.47
C LEU A 220 -8.39 9.50 -16.69
N PRO A 221 -8.98 9.64 -17.90
CA PRO A 221 -9.96 10.69 -18.19
C PRO A 221 -11.09 10.73 -17.16
N GLY A 222 -11.25 11.86 -16.49
CA GLY A 222 -12.27 12.07 -15.45
C GLY A 222 -12.00 11.42 -14.08
N HIS A 223 -10.85 10.74 -13.92
CA HIS A 223 -10.54 9.99 -12.69
C HIS A 223 -9.16 10.32 -12.09
N GLY A 224 -8.44 11.32 -12.59
CA GLY A 224 -7.11 11.68 -12.11
C GLY A 224 -6.00 10.74 -12.60
N GLY A 225 -4.96 10.60 -11.82
CA GLY A 225 -3.82 9.76 -12.15
C GLY A 225 -3.88 8.35 -11.56
N PHE A 226 -2.91 7.52 -11.98
CA PHE A 226 -2.69 6.19 -11.40
C PHE A 226 -2.18 6.26 -9.97
N LEU A 227 -1.37 7.27 -9.63
CA LEU A 227 -0.88 7.48 -8.27
C LEU A 227 -2.02 7.82 -7.32
N ASP A 228 -3.00 8.64 -7.76
CA ASP A 228 -4.23 8.94 -7.01
C ASP A 228 -5.07 7.68 -6.71
N ARG A 229 -4.91 6.61 -7.49
CA ARG A 229 -5.59 5.32 -7.27
C ARG A 229 -4.79 4.35 -6.44
N ALA A 230 -3.49 4.59 -6.34
CA ALA A 230 -2.57 3.76 -5.56
C ALA A 230 -2.38 4.27 -4.13
N ASP A 231 -2.79 5.49 -3.82
CA ASP A 231 -2.48 6.21 -2.59
C ASP A 231 -2.69 5.40 -1.31
N SER A 232 -3.87 4.82 -1.14
CA SER A 232 -4.21 3.97 0.00
C SER A 232 -3.47 2.62 -0.02
N TYR A 233 -3.03 2.16 -1.19
CA TYR A 233 -2.31 0.88 -1.34
C TYR A 233 -0.80 1.01 -1.15
N LEU A 234 -0.22 2.21 -1.36
CA LEU A 234 1.22 2.46 -1.29
C LEU A 234 1.84 1.93 0.01
N LEU A 235 1.30 2.33 1.14
CA LEU A 235 1.79 1.89 2.44
C LEU A 235 1.10 0.63 2.95
N THR A 236 -0.15 0.41 2.56
CA THR A 236 -0.94 -0.73 3.07
C THR A 236 -0.46 -2.06 2.53
N ALA A 237 -0.07 -2.14 1.25
CA ALA A 237 0.30 -3.42 0.63
C ALA A 237 1.51 -4.11 1.32
N PRO A 238 2.66 -3.45 1.57
CA PRO A 238 3.76 -4.07 2.28
C PRO A 238 3.39 -4.44 3.72
N VAL A 239 2.68 -3.56 4.42
CA VAL A 239 2.28 -3.81 5.82
C VAL A 239 1.33 -4.99 5.91
N ALA A 240 0.33 -5.05 5.03
CA ALA A 240 -0.59 -6.18 4.96
C ALA A 240 0.16 -7.49 4.65
N TYR A 241 1.10 -7.47 3.69
CA TYR A 241 1.92 -8.65 3.37
C TYR A 241 2.67 -9.15 4.59
N TYR A 242 3.41 -8.29 5.29
CA TYR A 242 4.17 -8.69 6.47
C TYR A 242 3.26 -9.15 7.61
N PHE A 243 2.10 -8.53 7.81
CA PHE A 243 1.13 -8.95 8.80
C PHE A 243 0.60 -10.36 8.50
N PHE A 244 0.13 -10.61 7.28
CA PHE A 244 -0.43 -11.91 6.92
C PHE A 244 0.63 -13.01 6.89
N GLU A 245 1.82 -12.74 6.35
CA GLU A 245 2.88 -13.74 6.20
C GLU A 245 3.51 -14.10 7.55
N TYR A 246 3.87 -13.09 8.35
CA TYR A 246 4.65 -13.32 9.56
C TYR A 246 3.81 -13.38 10.83
N PHE A 247 2.63 -12.81 10.85
CA PHE A 247 1.79 -12.80 12.05
C PHE A 247 0.67 -13.84 12.00
N ILE A 248 0.15 -14.18 10.81
CA ILE A 248 -0.93 -15.15 10.66
C ILE A 248 -0.38 -16.52 10.24
N ASN A 249 0.54 -16.57 9.30
CA ASN A 249 1.07 -17.82 8.73
C ASN A 249 2.27 -18.40 9.49
N THR A 250 2.73 -17.79 10.58
CA THR A 250 3.86 -18.30 11.34
C THR A 250 3.48 -19.61 12.04
N PRO A 251 4.34 -20.65 12.01
CA PRO A 251 4.08 -21.95 12.66
C PRO A 251 3.67 -21.82 14.12
N PHE A 252 4.27 -20.87 14.86
CA PHE A 252 3.95 -20.59 16.25
C PHE A 252 2.49 -20.14 16.45
N VAL A 253 1.98 -19.26 15.60
CA VAL A 253 0.58 -18.76 15.68
C VAL A 253 -0.39 -19.87 15.30
N ILE A 254 -0.03 -20.70 14.29
CA ILE A 254 -0.82 -21.86 13.88
C ILE A 254 -0.90 -22.89 15.00
N GLU A 255 0.19 -23.09 15.74
CA GLU A 255 0.24 -24.03 16.84
C GLU A 255 -0.58 -23.53 18.05
N ILE A 256 -0.51 -22.24 18.38
CA ILE A 256 -1.39 -21.61 19.38
C ILE A 256 -2.86 -21.73 18.97
N GLN A 257 -3.20 -21.49 17.71
CA GLN A 257 -4.57 -21.66 17.22
C GLN A 257 -5.08 -23.09 17.39
N LYS A 258 -4.26 -24.11 17.05
CA LYS A 258 -4.61 -25.51 17.28
C LYS A 258 -4.90 -25.82 18.76
N VAL A 259 -4.08 -25.28 19.65
CA VAL A 259 -4.28 -25.42 21.10
C VAL A 259 -5.56 -24.74 21.56
N LEU A 260 -5.80 -23.49 21.14
CA LEU A 260 -7.03 -22.75 21.50
C LEU A 260 -8.28 -23.45 20.97
N THR A 261 -8.26 -23.97 19.75
CA THR A 261 -9.37 -24.76 19.19
C THR A 261 -9.60 -26.06 19.97
N SER A 262 -8.52 -26.73 20.40
CA SER A 262 -8.63 -27.97 21.19
C SER A 262 -9.22 -27.75 22.60
N VAL A 263 -9.11 -26.53 23.12
CA VAL A 263 -9.65 -26.12 24.44
C VAL A 263 -11.04 -25.46 24.31
N GLY A 264 -11.57 -25.32 23.08
CA GLY A 264 -12.92 -24.78 22.85
C GLY A 264 -13.02 -23.25 23.02
N LEU A 265 -11.90 -22.52 22.90
CA LEU A 265 -11.82 -21.07 23.06
C LEU A 265 -11.87 -20.28 21.72
N THR A 266 -12.19 -20.99 20.63
CA THR A 266 -12.41 -20.35 19.28
C THR A 266 -13.64 -20.92 18.62
#